data_ed2741a25a39e394a0481bca9b0d19e7
#
_entry.id   ed2741a25a39e394a0481bca9b0d19e7
#
_cell.length_a   1.000
_cell.length_b   1.000
_cell.length_c   1.000
_cell.angle_alpha   90.00
_cell.angle_beta   90.00
_cell.angle_gamma   90.00
#
_symmetry.space_group_name_H-M   'P 1'
#
loop_
_entity.id
_entity.type
_entity.pdbx_description
1 polymer ?
#
loop_
_entity_poly.entity_id
_entity_poly.type
_entity_poly.pdbx_seq_one_letter_code
_entity_poly.pdbx_strand_id
1 'polypeptide(L)'
;MSETEQQRKEREHQEDLQRLREFRPIDDNFMRCLFKDNIPLAQLVLRIITGKKDLVITSCVTQKDMKRLAGARSICLDAYGTDSNDKKYDLEIQREDKGADPHRARYHSSVLDIENLDAGQEFHELPDTYTIFITEKDFYG
;
A
#
# COMPACT_ATOMS: atom_id res chain seq x y z
N MET A 1 -8.63 -36.53 8.85
CA MET A 1 -9.52 -35.68 8.06
C MET A 1 -8.72 -34.62 7.33
N SER A 2 -8.99 -34.42 6.07
CA SER A 2 -8.33 -33.39 5.28
C SER A 2 -8.88 -32.02 5.62
N GLU A 3 -7.99 -31.05 5.66
CA GLU A 3 -8.34 -29.65 5.85
C GLU A 3 -9.15 -29.14 4.63
N THR A 4 -10.25 -28.43 4.87
CA THR A 4 -10.99 -27.79 3.78
C THR A 4 -10.21 -26.61 3.23
N GLU A 5 -10.50 -26.20 1.98
CA GLU A 5 -9.87 -25.03 1.38
C GLU A 5 -10.08 -23.78 2.21
N GLN A 6 -11.28 -23.59 2.77
CA GLN A 6 -11.60 -22.46 3.63
C GLN A 6 -10.77 -22.48 4.92
N GLN A 7 -10.65 -23.66 5.54
CA GLN A 7 -9.83 -23.83 6.75
C GLN A 7 -8.36 -23.52 6.47
N ARG A 8 -7.85 -23.98 5.34
CA ARG A 8 -6.49 -23.68 4.91
C ARG A 8 -6.27 -22.18 4.72
N LYS A 9 -7.18 -21.49 4.02
CA LYS A 9 -7.09 -20.04 3.80
C LYS A 9 -7.13 -19.30 5.14
N GLU A 10 -7.96 -19.71 6.07
CA GLU A 10 -8.03 -19.09 7.38
C GLU A 10 -6.75 -19.30 8.17
N ARG A 11 -6.21 -20.52 8.15
CA ARG A 11 -4.92 -20.82 8.81
C ARG A 11 -3.78 -19.99 8.22
N GLU A 12 -3.68 -19.93 6.91
CA GLU A 12 -2.67 -19.11 6.22
C GLU A 12 -2.83 -17.64 6.59
N HIS A 13 -4.04 -17.14 6.66
CA HIS A 13 -4.33 -15.77 7.07
C HIS A 13 -3.86 -15.50 8.51
N GLN A 14 -4.13 -16.43 9.45
CA GLN A 14 -3.69 -16.31 10.85
C GLN A 14 -2.16 -16.38 10.95
N GLU A 15 -1.51 -17.23 10.19
CA GLU A 15 -0.05 -17.29 10.13
C GLU A 15 0.55 -15.98 9.61
N ASP A 16 -0.05 -15.41 8.58
CA ASP A 16 0.36 -14.12 8.01
C ASP A 16 0.19 -12.99 9.02
N LEU A 17 -0.93 -12.96 9.74
CA LEU A 17 -1.15 -11.99 10.82
C LEU A 17 -0.10 -12.11 11.92
N GLN A 18 0.27 -13.33 12.28
CA GLN A 18 1.31 -13.57 13.28
C GLN A 18 2.68 -13.07 12.82
N ARG A 19 3.03 -13.32 11.56
CA ARG A 19 4.26 -12.79 10.96
C ARG A 19 4.29 -11.27 10.99
N LEU A 20 3.16 -10.64 10.67
CA LEU A 20 3.06 -9.18 10.68
C LEU A 20 3.21 -8.61 12.10
N ARG A 21 2.65 -9.27 13.12
CA ARG A 21 2.80 -8.85 14.52
C ARG A 21 4.23 -8.92 15.01
N GLU A 22 4.99 -9.88 14.53
CA GLU A 22 6.42 -10.03 14.84
C GLU A 22 7.28 -9.02 14.11
N PHE A 23 6.74 -8.40 13.07
CA PHE A 23 7.43 -7.45 12.24
C PHE A 23 7.41 -6.08 12.90
N ARG A 24 8.60 -5.53 13.16
CA ARG A 24 8.76 -4.20 13.75
C ARG A 24 9.50 -3.29 12.80
N PRO A 25 8.83 -2.24 12.28
CA PRO A 25 9.54 -1.23 11.50
C PRO A 25 10.52 -0.50 12.42
N ILE A 26 11.81 -0.62 12.16
CA ILE A 26 12.87 0.00 12.96
C ILE A 26 13.03 1.45 12.52
N ASP A 27 13.05 1.70 11.22
CA ASP A 27 13.09 3.03 10.64
C ASP A 27 12.58 3.00 9.19
N ASP A 28 12.38 4.18 8.61
CA ASP A 28 11.87 4.32 7.25
C ASP A 28 12.80 3.68 6.22
N ASN A 29 14.11 3.84 6.40
CA ASN A 29 15.10 3.26 5.48
C ASN A 29 15.05 1.74 5.49
N PHE A 30 14.91 1.13 6.65
CA PHE A 30 14.79 -0.31 6.79
C PHE A 30 13.55 -0.83 6.04
N MET A 31 12.41 -0.19 6.24
CA MET A 31 11.17 -0.57 5.57
C MET A 31 11.24 -0.39 4.05
N ARG A 32 11.86 0.69 3.60
CA ARG A 32 12.09 0.93 2.16
C ARG A 32 12.95 -0.16 1.55
N CYS A 33 14.02 -0.56 2.24
CA CYS A 33 14.90 -1.64 1.78
C CYS A 33 14.15 -2.98 1.70
N LEU A 34 13.26 -3.25 2.67
CA LEU A 34 12.48 -4.48 2.68
C LEU A 34 11.53 -4.57 1.48
N PHE A 35 10.90 -3.47 1.10
CA PHE A 35 9.95 -3.45 -0.01
C PHE A 35 10.60 -3.30 -1.38
N LYS A 36 11.84 -2.80 -1.42
CA LYS A 36 12.53 -2.58 -2.69
C LYS A 36 12.73 -3.90 -3.44
N ASP A 37 12.11 -3.96 -4.63
CA ASP A 37 12.17 -5.15 -5.49
C ASP A 37 11.70 -6.45 -4.80
N ASN A 38 10.95 -6.31 -3.70
CA ASN A 38 10.44 -7.45 -2.95
C ASN A 38 8.92 -7.54 -3.10
N ILE A 39 8.47 -7.95 -4.27
CA ILE A 39 7.05 -8.13 -4.58
C ILE A 39 6.38 -9.11 -3.61
N PRO A 40 6.96 -10.28 -3.28
CA PRO A 40 6.33 -11.20 -2.33
C PRO A 40 6.04 -10.57 -0.96
N LEU A 41 6.93 -9.75 -0.44
CA LEU A 41 6.72 -9.07 0.84
C LEU A 41 5.61 -8.03 0.74
N ALA A 42 5.63 -7.21 -0.29
CA ALA A 42 4.59 -6.21 -0.53
C ALA A 42 3.21 -6.87 -0.66
N GLN A 43 3.14 -7.99 -1.39
CA GLN A 43 1.92 -8.76 -1.54
C GLN A 43 1.42 -9.31 -0.22
N LEU A 44 2.29 -9.88 0.61
CA LEU A 44 1.95 -10.37 1.92
C LEU A 44 1.33 -9.27 2.80
N VAL A 45 2.01 -8.15 2.91
CA VAL A 45 1.56 -7.01 3.73
C VAL A 45 0.21 -6.49 3.23
N LEU A 46 0.07 -6.30 1.93
CA LEU A 46 -1.17 -5.76 1.35
C LEU A 46 -2.34 -6.74 1.46
N ARG A 47 -2.10 -8.04 1.34
CA ARG A 47 -3.14 -9.06 1.59
C ARG A 47 -3.66 -8.98 3.02
N ILE A 48 -2.76 -8.81 3.98
CA ILE A 48 -3.14 -8.72 5.39
C ILE A 48 -3.94 -7.44 5.65
N ILE A 49 -3.45 -6.30 5.20
CA ILE A 49 -4.07 -5.00 5.47
C ILE A 49 -5.44 -4.88 4.79
N THR A 50 -5.55 -5.31 3.54
CA THR A 50 -6.79 -5.19 2.77
C THR A 50 -7.78 -6.31 3.02
N GLY A 51 -7.34 -7.42 3.60
CA GLY A 51 -8.14 -8.63 3.76
C GLY A 51 -8.38 -9.38 2.45
N LYS A 52 -7.74 -8.97 1.36
CA LYS A 52 -7.88 -9.60 0.03
C LYS A 52 -6.90 -10.75 -0.11
N LYS A 53 -7.35 -11.96 0.15
CA LYS A 53 -6.52 -13.17 0.15
C LYS A 53 -5.98 -13.54 -1.23
N ASP A 54 -6.68 -13.13 -2.30
CA ASP A 54 -6.35 -13.46 -3.69
C ASP A 54 -5.58 -12.33 -4.40
N LEU A 55 -5.18 -11.30 -3.66
CA LEU A 55 -4.45 -10.17 -4.21
C LEU A 55 -3.10 -10.61 -4.77
N VAL A 56 -2.83 -10.25 -6.02
CA VAL A 56 -1.54 -10.51 -6.68
C VAL A 56 -0.92 -9.18 -7.07
N ILE A 57 0.23 -8.87 -6.50
CA ILE A 57 0.98 -7.66 -6.81
C ILE A 57 1.90 -7.95 -8.00
N THR A 58 1.78 -7.14 -9.05
CA THR A 58 2.57 -7.29 -10.27
C THR A 58 3.77 -6.35 -10.32
N SER A 59 3.71 -5.21 -9.63
CA SER A 59 4.84 -4.30 -9.49
C SER A 59 4.80 -3.59 -8.15
N CYS A 60 5.98 -3.27 -7.63
CA CYS A 60 6.13 -2.45 -6.43
C CYS A 60 7.38 -1.58 -6.60
N VAL A 61 7.17 -0.27 -6.59
CA VAL A 61 8.23 0.72 -6.72
C VAL A 61 8.35 1.50 -5.42
N THR A 62 9.56 1.59 -4.88
CA THR A 62 9.81 2.40 -3.68
C THR A 62 10.30 3.78 -4.06
N GLN A 63 10.04 4.78 -3.22
CA GLN A 63 10.46 6.17 -3.41
C GLN A 63 9.98 6.74 -4.75
N LYS A 64 8.71 6.52 -5.07
CA LYS A 64 8.09 6.99 -6.30
C LYS A 64 7.75 8.47 -6.19
N ASP A 65 8.42 9.31 -7.00
CA ASP A 65 8.12 10.73 -7.12
C ASP A 65 6.87 10.96 -7.98
N MET A 66 5.95 11.77 -7.46
CA MET A 66 4.73 12.18 -8.15
C MET A 66 4.76 13.70 -8.37
N LYS A 67 5.03 14.14 -9.59
CA LYS A 67 5.23 15.55 -9.93
C LYS A 67 4.45 15.98 -11.16
N ARG A 68 3.33 15.33 -11.45
CA ARG A 68 2.64 15.52 -12.71
C ARG A 68 1.98 16.90 -12.86
N LEU A 69 1.57 17.51 -11.75
CA LEU A 69 0.87 18.79 -11.77
C LEU A 69 1.83 19.93 -11.42
N ALA A 70 2.11 20.81 -12.38
CA ALA A 70 3.00 21.97 -12.19
C ALA A 70 2.41 22.92 -11.13
N GLY A 71 3.29 23.38 -10.21
CA GLY A 71 2.90 24.32 -9.16
C GLY A 71 2.25 23.69 -7.94
N ALA A 72 1.86 22.41 -8.01
CA ALA A 72 1.36 21.67 -6.86
C ALA A 72 2.50 21.12 -6.02
N ARG A 73 2.21 20.85 -4.75
CA ARG A 73 3.16 20.19 -3.87
C ARG A 73 3.43 18.77 -4.37
N SER A 74 4.67 18.47 -4.70
CA SER A 74 5.07 17.12 -5.07
C SER A 74 5.08 16.21 -3.83
N ILE A 75 4.86 14.93 -4.06
CA ILE A 75 4.96 13.89 -3.02
C ILE A 75 5.87 12.77 -3.48
N CYS A 76 6.53 12.12 -2.52
CA CYS A 76 7.29 10.93 -2.75
C CYS A 76 6.60 9.78 -2.01
N LEU A 77 6.18 8.76 -2.75
CA LEU A 77 5.51 7.59 -2.17
C LEU A 77 6.55 6.59 -1.66
N ASP A 78 6.38 6.12 -0.43
CA ASP A 78 7.30 5.15 0.17
C ASP A 78 7.30 3.84 -0.61
N ALA A 79 6.12 3.29 -0.87
CA ALA A 79 5.96 2.12 -1.74
C ALA A 79 4.68 2.27 -2.57
N TYR A 80 4.81 2.07 -3.87
CA TYR A 80 3.71 2.18 -4.83
C TYR A 80 3.54 0.83 -5.54
N GLY A 81 2.43 0.18 -5.28
CA GLY A 81 2.15 -1.15 -5.83
C GLY A 81 1.03 -1.13 -6.85
N THR A 82 1.09 -2.08 -7.77
CA THR A 82 0.01 -2.34 -8.74
C THR A 82 -0.34 -3.81 -8.65
N ASP A 83 -1.63 -4.13 -8.63
CA ASP A 83 -2.08 -5.51 -8.63
C ASP A 83 -2.44 -6.02 -10.03
N SER A 84 -2.81 -7.29 -10.13
CA SER A 84 -3.17 -7.94 -11.39
C SER A 84 -4.44 -7.36 -12.04
N ASN A 85 -5.24 -6.60 -11.29
CA ASN A 85 -6.44 -5.92 -11.76
C ASN A 85 -6.20 -4.42 -11.99
N ASP A 86 -4.95 -4.01 -12.07
CA ASP A 86 -4.52 -2.62 -12.27
C ASP A 86 -4.94 -1.66 -11.15
N LYS A 87 -5.29 -2.16 -9.97
CA LYS A 87 -5.54 -1.33 -8.80
C LYS A 87 -4.22 -0.85 -8.20
N LYS A 88 -4.21 0.35 -7.65
CA LYS A 88 -3.01 1.01 -7.16
C LYS A 88 -3.01 1.10 -5.64
N TYR A 89 -1.84 0.92 -5.06
CA TYR A 89 -1.63 0.91 -3.61
C TYR A 89 -0.50 1.86 -3.25
N ASP A 90 -0.80 2.85 -2.43
CA ASP A 90 0.17 3.74 -1.82
C ASP A 90 0.36 3.31 -0.37
N LEU A 91 1.52 2.72 -0.07
CA LEU A 91 1.85 2.25 1.27
C LEU A 91 2.87 3.22 1.88
N GLU A 92 2.45 3.89 2.96
CA GLU A 92 3.24 4.90 3.64
C GLU A 92 3.56 4.46 5.06
N ILE A 93 4.82 4.67 5.47
CA ILE A 93 5.28 4.27 6.78
C ILE A 93 5.62 5.51 7.58
N GLN A 94 4.93 5.72 8.71
CA GLN A 94 5.03 6.92 9.51
C GLN A 94 5.43 6.56 10.95
N ARG A 95 6.62 7.00 11.34
CA ARG A 95 7.13 6.79 12.71
C ARG A 95 6.64 7.83 13.70
N GLU A 96 6.37 9.04 13.21
CA GLU A 96 5.96 10.18 14.02
C GLU A 96 4.51 10.55 13.77
N ASP A 97 3.89 11.21 14.76
CA ASP A 97 2.50 11.62 14.74
C ASP A 97 2.14 12.54 13.57
N LYS A 98 3.13 13.26 13.05
CA LYS A 98 2.90 14.31 12.03
C LYS A 98 2.57 13.76 10.64
N GLY A 99 2.81 12.48 10.39
CA GLY A 99 2.67 11.90 9.05
C GLY A 99 1.29 11.35 8.71
N ALA A 100 0.43 11.10 9.71
CA ALA A 100 -0.84 10.40 9.53
C ALA A 100 -2.04 11.34 9.49
N ASP A 101 -1.87 12.56 8.98
CA ASP A 101 -2.96 13.52 8.81
C ASP A 101 -3.93 13.05 7.73
N PRO A 102 -5.24 12.97 7.99
CA PRO A 102 -6.25 12.65 6.97
C PRO A 102 -6.20 13.54 5.73
N HIS A 103 -5.83 14.80 5.87
CA HIS A 103 -5.65 15.71 4.72
C HIS A 103 -4.50 15.24 3.83
N ARG A 104 -3.44 14.71 4.42
CA ARG A 104 -2.31 14.15 3.67
C ARG A 104 -2.75 12.90 2.90
N ALA A 105 -3.52 12.02 3.51
CA ALA A 105 -4.07 10.85 2.83
C ALA A 105 -4.95 11.25 1.64
N ARG A 106 -5.80 12.26 1.83
CA ARG A 106 -6.63 12.79 0.74
C ARG A 106 -5.78 13.38 -0.39
N TYR A 107 -4.73 14.11 -0.06
CA TYR A 107 -3.82 14.70 -1.05
C TYR A 107 -3.11 13.60 -1.85
N HIS A 108 -2.58 12.59 -1.19
CA HIS A 108 -1.96 11.43 -1.84
C HIS A 108 -2.93 10.74 -2.79
N SER A 109 -4.15 10.48 -2.35
CA SER A 109 -5.19 9.86 -3.17
C SER A 109 -5.49 10.70 -4.42
N SER A 110 -5.57 12.02 -4.27
CA SER A 110 -5.82 12.94 -5.39
C SER A 110 -4.67 12.95 -6.39
N VAL A 111 -3.43 12.91 -5.90
CA VAL A 111 -2.25 12.85 -6.78
C VAL A 111 -2.19 11.54 -7.54
N LEU A 112 -2.56 10.42 -6.90
CA LEU A 112 -2.69 9.13 -7.57
C LEU A 112 -3.71 9.18 -8.71
N ASP A 113 -4.83 9.83 -8.50
CA ASP A 113 -5.85 9.99 -9.55
C ASP A 113 -5.31 10.79 -10.73
N ILE A 114 -4.63 11.90 -10.46
CA ILE A 114 -4.01 12.73 -11.50
C ILE A 114 -2.96 11.91 -12.29
N GLU A 115 -2.17 11.12 -11.60
CA GLU A 115 -1.11 10.31 -12.21
C GLU A 115 -1.69 9.19 -13.09
N ASN A 116 -2.87 8.67 -12.74
CA ASN A 116 -3.45 7.50 -13.38
C ASN A 116 -4.57 7.81 -14.38
N LEU A 117 -4.84 9.08 -14.66
CA LEU A 117 -5.81 9.49 -15.68
C LEU A 117 -5.13 10.42 -16.69
N ASP A 118 -4.95 9.94 -17.91
CA ASP A 118 -4.34 10.71 -18.98
C ASP A 118 -5.38 11.58 -19.70
N ALA A 119 -4.87 12.61 -20.39
CA ALA A 119 -5.71 13.47 -21.21
C ALA A 119 -6.47 12.61 -22.24
N GLY A 120 -7.76 12.81 -22.34
CA GLY A 120 -8.62 12.07 -23.26
C GLY A 120 -9.22 10.79 -22.70
N GLN A 121 -8.79 10.36 -21.49
CA GLN A 121 -9.44 9.25 -20.82
C GLN A 121 -10.71 9.69 -20.09
N GLU A 122 -11.66 8.78 -20.00
CA GLU A 122 -12.91 9.02 -19.28
C GLU A 122 -12.69 8.77 -17.77
N PHE A 123 -13.45 9.48 -16.92
CA PHE A 123 -13.29 9.36 -15.46
C PHE A 123 -13.52 7.94 -14.95
N HIS A 124 -14.40 7.16 -15.60
CA HIS A 124 -14.64 5.78 -15.18
C HIS A 124 -13.46 4.85 -15.44
N GLU A 125 -12.48 5.28 -16.21
CA GLU A 125 -11.24 4.53 -16.46
C GLU A 125 -10.21 4.66 -15.31
N LEU A 126 -10.47 5.54 -14.31
CA LEU A 126 -9.62 5.62 -13.13
C LEU A 126 -9.57 4.27 -12.42
N PRO A 127 -8.37 3.76 -12.12
CA PRO A 127 -8.27 2.55 -11.31
C PRO A 127 -8.69 2.83 -9.86
N ASP A 128 -9.13 1.81 -9.16
CA ASP A 128 -9.28 1.90 -7.70
C ASP A 128 -7.91 2.12 -7.06
N THR A 129 -7.87 3.00 -6.09
CA THR A 129 -6.64 3.32 -5.35
C THR A 129 -6.84 3.12 -3.86
N TYR A 130 -5.76 2.70 -3.19
CA TYR A 130 -5.72 2.51 -1.75
C TYR A 130 -4.56 3.30 -1.20
N THR A 131 -4.85 4.22 -0.29
CA THR A 131 -3.83 4.98 0.42
C THR A 131 -3.76 4.45 1.85
N ILE A 132 -2.63 3.86 2.21
CA ILE A 132 -2.47 3.12 3.45
C ILE A 132 -1.31 3.71 4.24
N PHE A 133 -1.61 4.17 5.46
CA PHE A 133 -0.58 4.63 6.39
C PHE A 133 -0.37 3.59 7.48
N ILE A 134 0.85 3.08 7.58
CA ILE A 134 1.27 2.24 8.69
C ILE A 134 1.94 3.14 9.71
N THR A 135 1.36 3.22 10.89
CA THR A 135 1.82 4.09 11.95
C THR A 135 2.30 3.27 13.15
N GLU A 136 3.26 3.81 13.88
CA GLU A 136 3.78 3.17 15.09
C GLU A 136 2.75 3.19 16.23
N LYS A 137 1.87 4.20 16.23
CA LYS A 137 0.80 4.37 17.20
C LYS A 137 -0.55 4.41 16.50
N ASP A 138 -1.58 3.95 17.19
CA ASP A 138 -2.94 4.09 16.71
C ASP A 138 -3.43 5.53 16.92
N PHE A 139 -3.65 6.26 15.82
CA PHE A 139 -4.11 7.66 15.85
C PHE A 139 -5.62 7.79 15.79
N TYR A 140 -6.30 6.73 15.43
CA TYR A 140 -7.74 6.79 15.17
C TYR A 140 -8.54 5.99 16.20
N GLY A 141 -7.86 5.50 17.17
CA GLY A 141 -8.44 4.77 18.27
C GLY A 141 -8.55 3.32 18.10
#